data_566ab094c919ea12af28d7b7d456ee91
#
_entry.id   566ab094c919ea12af28d7b7d456ee91
#
_cell.length_a   1.000
_cell.length_b   1.000
_cell.length_c   1.000
_cell.angle_alpha   90.00
_cell.angle_beta   90.00
_cell.angle_gamma   90.00
#
_symmetry.space_group_name_H-M   'P 1'
#
loop_
_entity.id
_entity.type
_entity.pdbx_description
1 polymer ?
#
loop_
_entity_poly.entity_id
_entity_poly.type
_entity_poly.pdbx_seq_one_letter_code
_entity_poly.pdbx_strand_id
1 'polypeptide(L)'
;AAEVARTMPPDPGYPGMPGPAAYPTAGRHDPATAAADPATRAGLVAGVIRRLPDGVAAAGACETRELEIALANTRGARAAGATTAASFSILADAGSGTGWAEGTEPALADLDVAALGERAARKAVDSREPRDLAPGTYPVVLEPNAASVMVQWLGWLGFGAKAYDEGRSFLVGRLGQRVCSPLVTIVDDATAADTIAVGFDFEGVPKRRVTLIDRGVAAGLVYDFRAATGHGVEPTGHGLPAPSAEGAMPMHLALLPGQTPQTELVAGLERGLLVTRFHYTNLVNLMETTITGMTRDGTFWVEDGRVVGAVRNLRFTQSILDALSAVRAVGAETEMAAEDGYGAARAPALAIGRFAFSSATTF
;
A
#
# COMPACT_ATOMS: atom_id res chain seq x y z
N ALA A 1 28.58 -6.25 22.92
CA ALA A 1 27.27 -6.92 23.02
C ALA A 1 27.18 -7.84 24.23
N ALA A 2 28.02 -8.90 24.34
CA ALA A 2 27.97 -9.90 25.43
C ALA A 2 28.20 -9.29 26.84
N GLU A 3 29.05 -8.29 26.98
CA GLU A 3 29.30 -7.60 28.23
C GLU A 3 28.10 -6.75 28.65
N VAL A 4 27.52 -6.00 27.72
CA VAL A 4 26.30 -5.24 27.96
C VAL A 4 25.14 -6.16 28.34
N ALA A 5 24.98 -7.30 27.64
CA ALA A 5 23.93 -8.27 27.96
C ALA A 5 24.04 -8.85 29.38
N ARG A 6 25.27 -8.99 29.94
CA ARG A 6 25.46 -9.46 31.29
C ARG A 6 25.13 -8.41 32.36
N THR A 7 25.17 -7.13 32.03
CA THR A 7 24.89 -6.03 32.96
C THR A 7 23.42 -5.60 32.94
N MET A 8 22.68 -5.97 31.90
CA MET A 8 21.24 -5.68 31.78
C MET A 8 20.43 -6.60 32.70
N PRO A 9 19.43 -6.08 33.44
CA PRO A 9 18.52 -6.92 34.18
C PRO A 9 17.73 -7.85 33.21
N PRO A 10 17.40 -9.08 33.65
CA PRO A 10 16.51 -9.94 32.89
C PRO A 10 15.18 -9.25 32.58
N ASP A 11 14.74 -9.36 31.33
CA ASP A 11 13.38 -8.94 30.94
C ASP A 11 12.38 -10.06 31.28
N PRO A 12 11.50 -9.89 32.30
CA PRO A 12 10.56 -10.94 32.70
C PRO A 12 9.51 -11.23 31.62
N GLY A 13 9.30 -10.31 30.70
CA GLY A 13 8.39 -10.48 29.57
C GLY A 13 9.04 -11.09 28.32
N TYR A 14 10.33 -11.45 28.36
CA TYR A 14 11.00 -12.06 27.22
C TYR A 14 10.65 -13.55 27.08
N PRO A 15 9.90 -13.96 26.05
CA PRO A 15 9.43 -15.35 25.88
C PRO A 15 10.52 -16.31 25.36
N GLY A 16 11.71 -15.82 25.12
CA GLY A 16 12.75 -16.52 24.36
C GLY A 16 12.64 -16.27 22.86
N MET A 17 13.20 -17.21 22.08
CA MET A 17 13.13 -17.18 20.61
C MET A 17 12.24 -18.32 20.12
N PRO A 18 11.61 -18.20 18.93
CA PRO A 18 10.91 -19.31 18.32
C PRO A 18 11.83 -20.48 18.00
N GLY A 19 11.31 -21.70 18.06
CA GLY A 19 12.01 -22.93 17.68
C GLY A 19 11.94 -23.20 16.17
N PRO A 20 12.43 -24.40 15.74
CA PRO A 20 12.32 -24.82 14.36
C PRO A 20 10.86 -24.88 13.88
N ALA A 21 10.61 -24.48 12.64
CA ALA A 21 9.30 -24.52 12.02
C ALA A 21 9.41 -24.89 10.53
N ALA A 22 8.29 -25.31 9.94
CA ALA A 22 8.13 -25.38 8.49
C ALA A 22 7.66 -24.03 7.97
N TYR A 23 8.28 -23.55 6.90
CA TYR A 23 7.97 -22.25 6.32
C TYR A 23 7.14 -22.42 5.05
N PRO A 24 6.08 -21.63 4.85
CA PRO A 24 5.31 -21.66 3.61
C PRO A 24 6.13 -21.08 2.46
N THR A 25 5.80 -21.50 1.24
CA THR A 25 6.18 -20.73 0.06
C THR A 25 5.49 -19.37 0.13
N ALA A 26 6.23 -18.29 -0.06
CA ALA A 26 5.71 -16.94 0.02
C ALA A 26 6.34 -16.09 -1.07
N GLY A 27 5.54 -15.23 -1.67
CA GLY A 27 5.99 -14.38 -2.76
C GLY A 27 6.52 -15.16 -3.96
N ARG A 28 7.28 -14.47 -4.79
CA ARG A 28 7.91 -15.04 -5.98
C ARG A 28 9.38 -14.59 -6.07
N HIS A 29 10.25 -15.50 -6.44
CA HIS A 29 11.59 -15.19 -6.91
C HIS A 29 11.66 -15.51 -8.40
N ASP A 30 11.95 -14.49 -9.22
CA ASP A 30 12.10 -14.60 -10.66
C ASP A 30 13.58 -14.41 -11.07
N PRO A 31 14.28 -15.46 -11.50
CA PRO A 31 15.69 -15.36 -11.87
C PRO A 31 15.98 -14.37 -13.00
N ALA A 32 15.01 -14.16 -13.92
CA ALA A 32 15.19 -13.19 -15.01
C ALA A 32 15.17 -11.75 -14.49
N THR A 33 14.31 -11.48 -13.50
CA THR A 33 14.25 -10.16 -12.83
C THR A 33 15.51 -9.92 -11.98
N ALA A 34 15.98 -10.93 -11.25
CA ALA A 34 17.23 -10.84 -10.48
C ALA A 34 18.44 -10.56 -11.38
N ALA A 35 18.49 -11.18 -12.57
CA ALA A 35 19.55 -11.02 -13.54
C ALA A 35 19.41 -9.81 -14.47
N ALA A 36 18.31 -9.03 -14.38
CA ALA A 36 18.07 -7.89 -15.27
C ALA A 36 19.15 -6.82 -15.09
N ASP A 37 19.90 -6.57 -16.13
CA ASP A 37 21.01 -5.63 -16.15
C ASP A 37 20.55 -4.17 -16.38
N PRO A 38 21.41 -3.18 -16.20
CA PRO A 38 21.08 -1.77 -16.48
C PRO A 38 20.68 -1.52 -17.95
N ALA A 39 21.21 -2.28 -18.92
CA ALA A 39 20.87 -2.12 -20.32
C ALA A 39 19.42 -2.55 -20.62
N THR A 40 18.98 -3.63 -20.01
CA THR A 40 17.58 -4.11 -20.08
C THR A 40 16.63 -3.04 -19.56
N ARG A 41 16.87 -2.50 -18.36
CA ARG A 41 16.04 -1.44 -17.79
C ARG A 41 16.05 -0.16 -18.61
N ALA A 42 17.23 0.27 -19.08
CA ALA A 42 17.36 1.43 -19.96
C ALA A 42 16.61 1.26 -21.29
N GLY A 43 16.58 0.04 -21.84
CA GLY A 43 15.81 -0.31 -23.03
C GLY A 43 14.31 -0.10 -22.86
N LEU A 44 13.77 -0.51 -21.72
CA LEU A 44 12.35 -0.30 -21.35
C LEU A 44 12.03 1.19 -21.23
N VAL A 45 12.84 1.95 -20.49
CA VAL A 45 12.69 3.41 -20.32
C VAL A 45 12.76 4.12 -21.68
N ALA A 46 13.76 3.78 -22.52
CA ALA A 46 13.87 4.34 -23.87
C ALA A 46 12.66 3.99 -24.76
N GLY A 47 12.06 2.81 -24.56
CA GLY A 47 10.82 2.42 -25.23
C GLY A 47 9.64 3.33 -24.88
N VAL A 48 9.51 3.70 -23.60
CA VAL A 48 8.49 4.67 -23.14
C VAL A 48 8.75 6.06 -23.70
N ILE A 49 9.98 6.58 -23.55
CA ILE A 49 10.35 7.93 -23.99
C ILE A 49 10.04 8.13 -25.47
N ARG A 50 10.33 7.15 -26.33
CA ARG A 50 10.04 7.23 -27.77
C ARG A 50 8.54 7.31 -28.11
N ARG A 51 7.67 6.93 -27.21
CA ARG A 51 6.20 6.94 -27.39
C ARG A 51 5.53 8.14 -26.76
N LEU A 52 6.28 8.96 -26.00
CA LEU A 52 5.70 10.17 -25.43
C LEU A 52 5.23 11.11 -26.53
N PRO A 53 4.08 11.77 -26.36
CA PRO A 53 3.64 12.82 -27.28
C PRO A 53 4.63 13.98 -27.35
N ASP A 54 4.66 14.69 -28.49
CA ASP A 54 5.49 15.88 -28.67
C ASP A 54 5.23 16.91 -27.56
N GLY A 55 6.30 17.43 -26.99
CA GLY A 55 6.26 18.43 -25.93
C GLY A 55 5.92 17.87 -24.53
N VAL A 56 5.87 16.54 -24.36
CA VAL A 56 5.75 15.91 -23.04
C VAL A 56 7.13 15.46 -22.59
N ALA A 57 7.60 16.00 -21.45
CA ALA A 57 8.79 15.54 -20.77
C ALA A 57 8.43 14.44 -19.76
N ALA A 58 9.41 13.64 -19.34
CA ALA A 58 9.21 12.63 -18.31
C ALA A 58 10.39 12.52 -17.35
N ALA A 59 10.09 12.18 -16.10
CA ALA A 59 11.04 11.78 -15.08
C ALA A 59 10.52 10.54 -14.36
N GLY A 60 11.41 9.65 -13.90
CA GLY A 60 10.98 8.43 -13.22
C GLY A 60 12.11 7.45 -13.03
N ALA A 61 11.75 6.23 -12.63
CA ALA A 61 12.70 5.16 -12.39
C ALA A 61 12.16 3.83 -12.92
N CYS A 62 13.08 2.96 -13.34
CA CYS A 62 12.82 1.55 -13.60
C CYS A 62 13.84 0.75 -12.77
N GLU A 63 13.37 -0.01 -11.82
CA GLU A 63 14.20 -0.71 -10.85
C GLU A 63 13.89 -2.20 -10.86
N THR A 64 14.93 -3.00 -10.61
CA THR A 64 14.79 -4.41 -10.25
C THR A 64 15.56 -4.65 -8.97
N ARG A 65 15.00 -5.47 -8.10
CA ARG A 65 15.58 -5.81 -6.80
C ARG A 65 15.51 -7.32 -6.59
N GLU A 66 16.55 -7.85 -6.03
CA GLU A 66 16.56 -9.18 -5.42
C GLU A 66 16.84 -9.01 -3.92
N LEU A 67 16.11 -9.72 -3.11
CA LEU A 67 16.31 -9.77 -1.67
C LEU A 67 16.43 -11.21 -1.23
N GLU A 68 17.59 -11.56 -0.64
CA GLU A 68 17.80 -12.83 0.02
C GLU A 68 17.89 -12.61 1.54
N ILE A 69 17.13 -13.39 2.29
CA ILE A 69 17.14 -13.34 3.75
C ILE A 69 17.44 -14.74 4.28
N ALA A 70 18.40 -14.80 5.20
CA ALA A 70 18.67 -16.00 5.98
C ALA A 70 18.67 -15.67 7.48
N LEU A 71 18.04 -16.52 8.28
CA LEU A 71 17.92 -16.37 9.72
C LEU A 71 18.27 -17.69 10.40
N ALA A 72 19.00 -17.59 11.53
CA ALA A 72 19.20 -18.69 12.44
C ALA A 72 19.22 -18.17 13.89
N ASN A 73 18.78 -18.99 14.84
CA ASN A 73 18.84 -18.66 16.25
C ASN A 73 19.32 -19.83 17.10
N THR A 74 19.59 -19.57 18.39
CA THR A 74 20.12 -20.58 19.34
C THR A 74 19.09 -21.64 19.75
N ARG A 75 17.80 -21.48 19.40
CA ARG A 75 16.75 -22.48 19.63
C ARG A 75 16.61 -23.43 18.43
N GLY A 76 17.45 -23.29 17.42
CA GLY A 76 17.53 -24.17 16.27
C GLY A 76 16.64 -23.78 15.10
N ALA A 77 15.92 -22.65 15.15
CA ALA A 77 15.24 -22.13 13.98
C ALA A 77 16.26 -21.78 12.89
N ARG A 78 15.96 -22.17 11.65
CA ARG A 78 16.75 -21.87 10.45
C ARG A 78 15.79 -21.61 9.32
N ALA A 79 15.88 -20.45 8.70
CA ALA A 79 15.05 -20.03 7.59
C ALA A 79 15.93 -19.37 6.53
N ALA A 80 15.62 -19.60 5.27
CA ALA A 80 16.20 -18.87 4.15
C ALA A 80 15.13 -18.72 3.07
N GLY A 81 15.15 -17.59 2.38
CA GLY A 81 14.23 -17.31 1.29
C GLY A 81 14.74 -16.16 0.44
N ALA A 82 14.27 -16.12 -0.80
CA ALA A 82 14.57 -15.06 -1.74
C ALA A 82 13.26 -14.57 -2.38
N THR A 83 13.24 -13.29 -2.74
CA THR A 83 12.14 -12.68 -3.49
C THR A 83 12.71 -11.63 -4.44
N THR A 84 11.99 -11.36 -5.51
CA THR A 84 12.33 -10.29 -6.46
C THR A 84 11.23 -9.27 -6.55
N ALA A 85 11.58 -8.07 -7.01
CA ALA A 85 10.67 -7.01 -7.34
C ALA A 85 11.16 -6.26 -8.58
N ALA A 86 10.23 -5.90 -9.44
CA ALA A 86 10.44 -4.92 -10.50
C ALA A 86 9.46 -3.78 -10.29
N SER A 87 9.94 -2.55 -10.35
CA SER A 87 9.10 -1.35 -10.25
C SER A 87 9.38 -0.38 -11.37
N PHE A 88 8.34 0.30 -11.80
CA PHE A 88 8.42 1.40 -12.75
C PHE A 88 7.53 2.53 -12.27
N SER A 89 8.09 3.73 -12.22
CA SER A 89 7.34 4.94 -11.93
C SER A 89 7.67 6.02 -12.95
N ILE A 90 6.67 6.78 -13.35
CA ILE A 90 6.82 7.86 -14.32
C ILE A 90 5.92 9.05 -13.97
N LEU A 91 6.53 10.22 -13.91
CA LEU A 91 5.90 11.52 -13.96
C LEU A 91 6.03 12.05 -15.39
N ALA A 92 4.94 12.23 -16.09
CA ALA A 92 4.88 12.92 -17.36
C ALA A 92 4.50 14.38 -17.13
N ASP A 93 5.18 15.30 -17.84
CA ASP A 93 4.98 16.74 -17.75
C ASP A 93 4.65 17.30 -19.13
N ALA A 94 3.45 17.84 -19.28
CA ALA A 94 2.95 18.46 -20.50
C ALA A 94 2.91 20.01 -20.42
N GLY A 95 3.73 20.60 -19.54
CA GLY A 95 3.85 22.03 -19.27
C GLY A 95 2.88 22.50 -18.17
N SER A 96 1.62 22.71 -18.53
CA SER A 96 0.58 23.12 -17.53
C SER A 96 -0.15 21.95 -16.87
N GLY A 97 0.18 20.71 -17.26
CA GLY A 97 -0.44 19.50 -16.71
C GLY A 97 0.58 18.41 -16.44
N THR A 98 0.41 17.66 -15.36
CA THR A 98 1.23 16.51 -15.01
C THR A 98 0.38 15.25 -14.90
N GLY A 99 1.02 14.10 -15.17
CA GLY A 99 0.38 12.79 -15.04
C GLY A 99 1.34 11.79 -14.43
N TRP A 100 0.81 10.87 -13.64
CA TRP A 100 1.57 9.85 -12.94
C TRP A 100 1.05 8.46 -13.24
N ALA A 101 1.98 7.53 -13.34
CA ALA A 101 1.70 6.11 -13.26
C ALA A 101 2.86 5.38 -12.59
N GLU A 102 2.55 4.35 -11.85
CA GLU A 102 3.53 3.42 -11.28
C GLU A 102 2.96 2.00 -11.27
N GLY A 103 3.83 1.05 -11.16
CA GLY A 103 3.50 -0.35 -10.95
C GLY A 103 4.68 -1.08 -10.32
N THR A 104 4.37 -2.07 -9.52
CA THR A 104 5.35 -2.95 -8.89
C THR A 104 4.84 -4.39 -8.99
N GLU A 105 5.70 -5.29 -9.47
CA GLU A 105 5.39 -6.72 -9.60
C GLU A 105 6.59 -7.56 -9.15
N PRO A 106 6.38 -8.80 -8.73
CA PRO A 106 7.47 -9.71 -8.39
C PRO A 106 8.40 -10.02 -9.57
N ALA A 107 7.90 -9.97 -10.80
CA ALA A 107 8.67 -10.22 -12.00
C ALA A 107 8.58 -9.08 -13.01
N LEU A 108 9.70 -8.71 -13.61
CA LEU A 108 9.78 -7.65 -14.61
C LEU A 108 8.90 -7.93 -15.84
N ALA A 109 8.71 -9.20 -16.18
CA ALA A 109 7.88 -9.62 -17.31
C ALA A 109 6.38 -9.36 -17.08
N ASP A 110 5.93 -9.24 -15.81
CA ASP A 110 4.55 -8.99 -15.46
C ASP A 110 4.23 -7.47 -15.42
N LEU A 111 5.26 -6.63 -15.51
CA LEU A 111 5.13 -5.18 -15.44
C LEU A 111 4.98 -4.58 -16.85
N ASP A 112 3.79 -4.10 -17.19
CA ASP A 112 3.54 -3.41 -18.47
C ASP A 112 4.02 -1.95 -18.43
N VAL A 113 5.34 -1.79 -18.57
CA VAL A 113 6.03 -0.48 -18.57
C VAL A 113 5.49 0.44 -19.66
N ALA A 114 5.09 -0.12 -20.81
CA ALA A 114 4.56 0.66 -21.94
C ALA A 114 3.19 1.25 -21.59
N ALA A 115 2.28 0.45 -21.05
CA ALA A 115 0.95 0.91 -20.62
C ALA A 115 1.04 1.96 -19.50
N LEU A 116 1.99 1.79 -18.55
CA LEU A 116 2.25 2.80 -17.52
C LEU A 116 2.69 4.13 -18.12
N GLY A 117 3.63 4.09 -19.08
CA GLY A 117 4.09 5.29 -19.82
C GLY A 117 2.96 6.00 -20.54
N GLU A 118 2.14 5.26 -21.29
CA GLU A 118 0.98 5.79 -22.00
C GLU A 118 -0.08 6.38 -21.06
N ARG A 119 -0.32 5.72 -19.92
CA ARG A 119 -1.26 6.20 -18.89
C ARG A 119 -0.81 7.55 -18.30
N ALA A 120 0.47 7.66 -17.92
CA ALA A 120 1.02 8.91 -17.40
C ALA A 120 0.99 10.04 -18.43
N ALA A 121 1.41 9.76 -19.67
CA ALA A 121 1.43 10.77 -20.75
C ALA A 121 0.02 11.27 -21.07
N ARG A 122 -0.97 10.38 -21.18
CA ARG A 122 -2.37 10.76 -21.38
C ARG A 122 -2.88 11.65 -20.26
N LYS A 123 -2.64 11.25 -18.98
CA LYS A 123 -3.04 12.06 -17.83
C LYS A 123 -2.37 13.43 -17.81
N ALA A 124 -1.10 13.53 -18.20
CA ALA A 124 -0.41 14.82 -18.31
C ALA A 124 -1.08 15.75 -19.32
N VAL A 125 -1.45 15.22 -20.48
CA VAL A 125 -2.16 15.98 -21.52
C VAL A 125 -3.56 16.40 -21.03
N ASP A 126 -4.30 15.45 -20.45
CA ASP A 126 -5.66 15.68 -19.93
C ASP A 126 -5.70 16.61 -18.72
N SER A 127 -4.56 16.77 -18.02
CA SER A 127 -4.41 17.66 -16.85
C SER A 127 -4.07 19.11 -17.22
N ARG A 128 -3.93 19.43 -18.50
CA ARG A 128 -3.66 20.81 -18.95
C ARG A 128 -4.82 21.74 -18.59
N GLU A 129 -4.50 23.00 -18.29
CA GLU A 129 -5.47 24.05 -18.00
C GLU A 129 -6.48 23.66 -16.90
N PRO A 130 -5.99 23.21 -15.73
CA PRO A 130 -6.87 22.76 -14.66
C PRO A 130 -7.72 23.92 -14.12
N ARG A 131 -9.02 23.68 -13.93
CA ARG A 131 -9.93 24.64 -13.31
C ARG A 131 -9.83 24.61 -11.79
N ASP A 132 -10.21 25.73 -11.16
CA ASP A 132 -10.36 25.79 -9.73
C ASP A 132 -11.63 25.05 -9.30
N LEU A 133 -11.55 24.36 -8.16
CA LEU A 133 -12.69 23.78 -7.48
C LEU A 133 -12.69 24.24 -6.02
N ALA A 134 -13.85 24.64 -5.52
CA ALA A 134 -13.99 25.03 -4.12
C ALA A 134 -13.70 23.82 -3.19
N PRO A 135 -13.09 24.06 -2.03
CA PRO A 135 -13.03 23.03 -0.98
C PRO A 135 -14.42 22.55 -0.60
N GLY A 136 -14.54 21.28 -0.22
CA GLY A 136 -15.85 20.70 0.09
C GLY A 136 -15.77 19.19 0.19
N THR A 137 -16.93 18.57 0.34
CA THR A 137 -17.05 17.11 0.33
C THR A 137 -17.63 16.66 -1.00
N TYR A 138 -16.90 15.77 -1.67
CA TYR A 138 -17.27 15.27 -3.00
C TYR A 138 -17.29 13.74 -3.03
N PRO A 139 -18.15 13.13 -3.84
CA PRO A 139 -17.95 11.76 -4.26
C PRO A 139 -16.65 11.64 -5.05
N VAL A 140 -15.91 10.54 -4.86
CA VAL A 140 -14.65 10.33 -5.56
C VAL A 140 -14.53 8.90 -6.08
N VAL A 141 -13.82 8.74 -7.17
CA VAL A 141 -13.14 7.48 -7.53
C VAL A 141 -11.67 7.68 -7.23
N LEU A 142 -11.16 6.93 -6.26
CA LEU A 142 -9.73 6.85 -5.99
C LEU A 142 -9.14 5.73 -6.85
N GLU A 143 -8.13 6.04 -7.65
CA GLU A 143 -7.37 5.01 -8.36
C GLU A 143 -6.57 4.15 -7.38
N PRO A 144 -6.07 2.97 -7.80
CA PRO A 144 -5.39 2.01 -6.92
C PRO A 144 -4.28 2.61 -6.07
N ASN A 145 -3.46 3.51 -6.64
CA ASN A 145 -2.39 4.18 -5.91
C ASN A 145 -2.92 5.04 -4.74
N ALA A 146 -3.95 5.87 -4.98
CA ALA A 146 -4.56 6.66 -3.92
C ALA A 146 -5.23 5.79 -2.85
N ALA A 147 -5.85 4.68 -3.25
CA ALA A 147 -6.47 3.72 -2.32
C ALA A 147 -5.43 2.97 -1.48
N SER A 148 -4.29 2.57 -2.07
CA SER A 148 -3.21 1.86 -1.37
C SER A 148 -2.62 2.69 -0.23
N VAL A 149 -2.50 4.01 -0.41
CA VAL A 149 -2.02 4.92 0.66
C VAL A 149 -2.91 4.84 1.91
N MET A 150 -4.24 4.76 1.76
CA MET A 150 -5.12 4.60 2.92
C MET A 150 -4.92 3.25 3.61
N VAL A 151 -4.71 2.19 2.85
CA VAL A 151 -4.47 0.84 3.39
C VAL A 151 -3.13 0.80 4.14
N GLN A 152 -2.08 1.40 3.58
CA GLN A 152 -0.77 1.51 4.22
C GLN A 152 -0.86 2.26 5.56
N TRP A 153 -1.52 3.42 5.59
CA TRP A 153 -1.73 4.15 6.83
C TRP A 153 -2.45 3.33 7.90
N LEU A 154 -3.48 2.57 7.54
CA LEU A 154 -4.14 1.68 8.50
C LEU A 154 -3.18 0.61 9.04
N GLY A 155 -2.29 0.09 8.21
CA GLY A 155 -1.21 -0.82 8.62
C GLY A 155 -0.34 -0.23 9.72
N TRP A 156 0.07 1.02 9.54
CA TRP A 156 0.90 1.76 10.50
C TRP A 156 0.14 2.13 11.78
N LEU A 157 -1.16 2.43 11.67
CA LEU A 157 -1.95 3.02 12.75
C LEU A 157 -2.50 2.01 13.75
N GLY A 158 -2.51 0.69 13.43
CA GLY A 158 -3.11 -0.06 14.48
C GLY A 158 -3.47 -1.53 14.31
N PHE A 159 -2.98 -2.24 13.34
CA PHE A 159 -3.22 -3.68 13.29
C PHE A 159 -2.26 -4.52 14.13
N GLY A 160 -1.20 -3.92 14.71
CA GLY A 160 -0.26 -4.61 15.59
C GLY A 160 -0.81 -4.83 17.01
N ALA A 161 -0.65 -6.03 17.56
CA ALA A 161 -1.12 -6.38 18.90
C ALA A 161 -0.54 -5.47 19.97
N LYS A 162 0.77 -5.13 19.89
CA LYS A 162 1.40 -4.21 20.85
C LYS A 162 0.75 -2.83 20.84
N ALA A 163 0.48 -2.25 19.67
CA ALA A 163 -0.20 -0.96 19.56
C ALA A 163 -1.62 -1.04 20.15
N TYR A 164 -2.30 -2.17 19.98
CA TYR A 164 -3.61 -2.41 20.59
C TYR A 164 -3.53 -2.46 22.12
N ASP A 165 -2.59 -3.20 22.68
CA ASP A 165 -2.41 -3.35 24.13
C ASP A 165 -2.04 -2.03 24.82
N GLU A 166 -1.25 -1.20 24.14
CA GLU A 166 -0.83 0.13 24.62
C GLU A 166 -1.91 1.21 24.42
N GLY A 167 -3.08 0.86 23.87
CA GLY A 167 -4.15 1.82 23.62
C GLY A 167 -3.89 2.78 22.45
N ARG A 168 -2.91 2.49 21.61
CA ARG A 168 -2.49 3.29 20.44
C ARG A 168 -3.10 2.82 19.11
N SER A 169 -3.96 1.80 19.13
CA SER A 169 -4.63 1.29 17.93
C SER A 169 -6.03 1.86 17.81
N PHE A 170 -6.41 2.23 16.60
CA PHE A 170 -7.80 2.60 16.28
C PHE A 170 -8.80 1.43 16.49
N LEU A 171 -8.31 0.21 16.67
CA LEU A 171 -9.11 -0.99 16.93
C LEU A 171 -9.43 -1.22 18.40
N VAL A 172 -8.87 -0.44 19.34
CA VAL A 172 -9.14 -0.59 20.77
C VAL A 172 -10.64 -0.53 21.03
N GLY A 173 -11.19 -1.60 21.61
CA GLY A 173 -12.60 -1.77 21.88
C GLY A 173 -13.49 -1.97 20.65
N ARG A 174 -12.92 -2.15 19.46
CA ARG A 174 -13.69 -2.31 18.22
C ARG A 174 -13.53 -3.67 17.54
N LEU A 175 -12.70 -4.58 18.07
CA LEU A 175 -12.61 -5.94 17.52
C LEU A 175 -13.99 -6.62 17.56
N GLY A 176 -14.35 -7.26 16.46
CA GLY A 176 -15.66 -7.84 16.25
C GLY A 176 -16.75 -6.84 15.85
N GLN A 177 -16.46 -5.53 15.81
CA GLN A 177 -17.41 -4.49 15.43
C GLN A 177 -17.20 -4.03 13.98
N ARG A 178 -18.28 -3.53 13.38
CA ARG A 178 -18.22 -2.88 12.07
C ARG A 178 -17.49 -1.55 12.17
N VAL A 179 -16.43 -1.39 11.37
CA VAL A 179 -15.59 -0.19 11.33
C VAL A 179 -15.63 0.51 9.97
N CYS A 180 -16.14 -0.15 8.93
CA CYS A 180 -16.30 0.45 7.60
C CYS A 180 -17.36 -0.28 6.76
N SER A 181 -17.46 0.05 5.46
CA SER A 181 -18.40 -0.56 4.51
C SER A 181 -18.24 -2.09 4.43
N PRO A 182 -19.33 -2.87 4.31
CA PRO A 182 -19.27 -4.31 4.11
C PRO A 182 -18.61 -4.73 2.79
N LEU A 183 -18.34 -3.80 1.89
CA LEU A 183 -17.61 -4.05 0.65
C LEU A 183 -16.10 -4.12 0.87
N VAL A 184 -15.61 -3.72 2.04
CA VAL A 184 -14.18 -3.63 2.34
C VAL A 184 -13.71 -4.85 3.12
N THR A 185 -12.76 -5.58 2.55
CA THR A 185 -12.00 -6.64 3.23
C THR A 185 -10.51 -6.34 3.08
N ILE A 186 -9.79 -6.28 4.19
CA ILE A 186 -8.35 -6.05 4.23
C ILE A 186 -7.67 -7.24 4.88
N VAL A 187 -6.64 -7.74 4.22
CA VAL A 187 -5.81 -8.85 4.70
C VAL A 187 -4.34 -8.45 4.72
N ASP A 188 -3.53 -9.13 5.51
CA ASP A 188 -2.10 -9.25 5.29
C ASP A 188 -1.82 -10.68 4.80
N ASP A 189 -1.22 -10.81 3.62
CA ASP A 189 -0.98 -12.12 2.99
C ASP A 189 0.35 -12.19 2.27
N ALA A 190 1.38 -12.59 3.00
CA ALA A 190 2.71 -12.87 2.43
C ALA A 190 2.74 -14.14 1.57
N THR A 191 1.71 -14.99 1.64
CA THR A 191 1.66 -16.28 0.92
C THR A 191 1.01 -16.17 -0.46
N ALA A 192 0.45 -15.01 -0.80
CA ALA A 192 -0.08 -14.76 -2.13
C ALA A 192 1.07 -14.75 -3.17
N ALA A 193 0.82 -15.37 -4.33
CA ALA A 193 1.84 -15.55 -5.37
C ALA A 193 2.28 -14.24 -6.04
N ASP A 194 1.44 -13.20 -5.95
CA ASP A 194 1.64 -11.88 -6.52
C ASP A 194 2.17 -10.86 -5.49
N THR A 195 2.71 -11.33 -4.36
CA THR A 195 3.33 -10.47 -3.34
C THR A 195 4.85 -10.59 -3.33
N ILE A 196 5.52 -9.60 -2.76
CA ILE A 196 6.98 -9.53 -2.58
C ILE A 196 7.27 -9.90 -1.14
N ALA A 197 7.55 -11.17 -0.86
CA ALA A 197 7.69 -11.69 0.48
C ALA A 197 8.60 -12.91 0.55
N VAL A 198 9.06 -13.24 1.77
CA VAL A 198 9.63 -14.54 2.14
C VAL A 198 8.74 -15.20 3.18
N GLY A 199 8.82 -16.53 3.34
CA GLY A 199 7.90 -17.33 4.15
C GLY A 199 8.05 -17.20 5.67
N PHE A 200 8.82 -16.24 6.16
CA PHE A 200 9.09 -16.03 7.60
C PHE A 200 9.30 -14.55 7.91
N ASP A 201 9.14 -14.19 9.17
CA ASP A 201 9.44 -12.86 9.69
C ASP A 201 10.87 -12.76 10.26
N PHE A 202 11.24 -11.60 10.78
CA PHE A 202 12.58 -11.36 11.30
C PHE A 202 12.86 -12.02 12.67
N GLU A 203 11.87 -12.63 13.29
CA GLU A 203 12.04 -13.48 14.47
C GLU A 203 12.20 -14.97 14.11
N GLY A 204 11.88 -15.34 12.86
CA GLY A 204 11.89 -16.72 12.38
C GLY A 204 10.56 -17.43 12.58
N VAL A 205 9.48 -16.69 12.69
CA VAL A 205 8.11 -17.20 12.74
C VAL A 205 7.58 -17.36 11.31
N PRO A 206 6.93 -18.50 10.98
CA PRO A 206 6.30 -18.67 9.67
C PRO A 206 5.23 -17.62 9.39
N LYS A 207 5.27 -17.03 8.19
CA LYS A 207 4.23 -16.15 7.68
C LYS A 207 2.92 -16.88 7.52
N ARG A 208 1.82 -16.19 7.80
CA ARG A 208 0.47 -16.67 7.51
C ARG A 208 -0.42 -15.51 7.05
N ARG A 209 -1.45 -15.83 6.32
CA ARG A 209 -2.49 -14.86 5.99
C ARG A 209 -3.29 -14.50 7.24
N VAL A 210 -3.49 -13.20 7.46
CA VAL A 210 -4.30 -12.66 8.55
C VAL A 210 -5.39 -11.77 7.96
N THR A 211 -6.66 -12.05 8.27
CA THR A 211 -7.76 -11.15 7.93
C THR A 211 -7.85 -10.07 9.01
N LEU A 212 -7.62 -8.83 8.62
CA LEU A 212 -7.60 -7.65 9.49
C LEU A 212 -8.97 -6.99 9.58
N ILE A 213 -9.61 -6.79 8.43
CA ILE A 213 -11.01 -6.35 8.33
C ILE A 213 -11.72 -7.37 7.42
N ASP A 214 -12.79 -7.98 7.89
CA ASP A 214 -13.65 -8.88 7.12
C ASP A 214 -14.99 -8.22 6.84
N ARG A 215 -15.24 -7.91 5.57
CA ARG A 215 -16.50 -7.27 5.13
C ARG A 215 -16.92 -6.13 6.06
N GLY A 216 -15.97 -5.23 6.33
CA GLY A 216 -16.15 -4.06 7.17
C GLY A 216 -16.12 -4.30 8.67
N VAL A 217 -15.92 -5.53 9.14
CA VAL A 217 -15.80 -5.87 10.56
C VAL A 217 -14.33 -6.01 10.93
N ALA A 218 -13.89 -5.37 12.02
CA ALA A 218 -12.55 -5.54 12.57
C ALA A 218 -12.35 -6.99 13.04
N ALA A 219 -11.54 -7.77 12.32
CA ALA A 219 -11.49 -9.22 12.47
C ALA A 219 -10.26 -9.71 13.24
N GLY A 220 -9.12 -9.02 13.13
CA GLY A 220 -7.89 -9.52 13.71
C GLY A 220 -6.78 -8.49 13.86
N LEU A 221 -5.75 -8.94 14.56
CA LEU A 221 -4.48 -8.24 14.76
C LEU A 221 -3.34 -9.13 14.26
N VAL A 222 -2.19 -8.52 13.98
CA VAL A 222 -0.94 -9.24 13.75
C VAL A 222 -0.13 -9.31 15.05
N TYR A 223 0.56 -10.43 15.26
CA TYR A 223 1.29 -10.74 16.49
C TYR A 223 2.74 -11.11 16.16
N ASP A 224 3.70 -10.48 16.82
CA ASP A 224 5.06 -10.98 16.97
C ASP A 224 5.10 -12.12 18.00
N PHE A 225 6.26 -12.71 18.20
CA PHE A 225 6.41 -13.84 19.11
C PHE A 225 6.15 -13.45 20.58
N ARG A 226 6.53 -12.23 20.96
CA ARG A 226 6.32 -11.72 22.31
C ARG A 226 4.85 -11.46 22.63
N ALA A 227 4.18 -10.69 21.78
CA ALA A 227 2.77 -10.38 21.97
C ALA A 227 1.90 -11.65 21.92
N ALA A 228 2.18 -12.55 20.97
CA ALA A 228 1.48 -13.83 20.87
C ALA A 228 1.60 -14.67 22.14
N THR A 229 2.81 -14.77 22.69
CA THR A 229 3.03 -15.49 23.96
C THR A 229 2.26 -14.85 25.10
N GLY A 230 2.26 -13.52 25.21
CA GLY A 230 1.52 -12.78 26.24
C GLY A 230 0.00 -12.98 26.16
N HIS A 231 -0.53 -13.10 24.95
CA HIS A 231 -1.96 -13.34 24.69
C HIS A 231 -2.35 -14.82 24.71
N GLY A 232 -1.40 -15.75 24.75
CA GLY A 232 -1.66 -17.18 24.65
C GLY A 232 -2.20 -17.60 23.29
N VAL A 233 -1.81 -16.90 22.22
CA VAL A 233 -2.19 -17.19 20.82
C VAL A 233 -0.95 -17.54 20.00
N GLU A 234 -1.19 -18.08 18.82
CA GLU A 234 -0.09 -18.37 17.88
C GLU A 234 0.43 -17.08 17.23
N PRO A 235 1.75 -16.88 17.12
CA PRO A 235 2.32 -15.75 16.41
C PRO A 235 1.97 -15.80 14.93
N THR A 236 1.87 -14.63 14.29
CA THR A 236 1.37 -14.53 12.91
C THR A 236 2.46 -14.34 11.85
N GLY A 237 3.73 -14.30 12.28
CA GLY A 237 4.85 -14.08 11.36
C GLY A 237 4.97 -12.62 10.90
N HIS A 238 4.85 -11.69 11.86
CA HIS A 238 4.89 -10.25 11.61
C HIS A 238 5.89 -9.51 12.50
N GLY A 239 6.82 -10.25 13.11
CA GLY A 239 7.94 -9.66 13.87
C GLY A 239 8.84 -8.81 12.99
N LEU A 240 9.16 -7.60 13.44
CA LEU A 240 10.05 -6.67 12.76
C LEU A 240 11.52 -6.94 13.07
N PRO A 241 12.48 -6.41 12.26
CA PRO A 241 13.89 -6.49 12.57
C PRO A 241 14.21 -5.86 13.93
N ALA A 242 14.99 -6.54 14.74
CA ALA A 242 15.44 -5.99 16.01
C ALA A 242 16.58 -4.96 15.81
N PRO A 243 16.62 -3.87 16.63
CA PRO A 243 15.65 -3.53 17.66
C PRO A 243 14.41 -2.85 17.11
N SER A 244 13.22 -3.29 17.50
CA SER A 244 11.96 -2.62 17.12
C SER A 244 11.15 -2.29 18.38
N ALA A 245 10.69 -1.05 18.45
CA ALA A 245 9.78 -0.58 19.49
C ALA A 245 8.31 -0.80 19.13
N GLU A 246 8.00 -1.07 17.85
CA GLU A 246 6.63 -1.09 17.32
C GLU A 246 5.91 -2.44 17.55
N GLY A 247 6.66 -3.52 17.75
CA GLY A 247 6.10 -4.86 17.77
C GLY A 247 5.77 -5.38 16.37
N ALA A 248 4.69 -6.16 16.27
CA ALA A 248 4.25 -6.69 14.97
C ALA A 248 3.63 -5.61 14.08
N MET A 249 3.92 -5.68 12.77
CA MET A 249 3.27 -4.83 11.77
C MET A 249 2.90 -5.64 10.51
N PRO A 250 1.73 -5.37 9.90
CA PRO A 250 1.40 -5.95 8.61
C PRO A 250 2.27 -5.33 7.52
N MET A 251 2.87 -6.18 6.68
CA MET A 251 3.84 -5.77 5.67
C MET A 251 3.41 -6.14 4.25
N HIS A 252 2.35 -6.95 4.10
CA HIS A 252 1.86 -7.49 2.83
C HIS A 252 0.36 -7.27 2.73
N LEU A 253 -0.02 -6.00 2.87
CA LEU A 253 -1.41 -5.58 2.92
C LEU A 253 -2.09 -5.71 1.57
N ALA A 254 -3.31 -6.22 1.57
CA ALA A 254 -4.19 -6.21 0.41
C ALA A 254 -5.61 -5.81 0.80
N LEU A 255 -6.15 -4.80 0.13
CA LEU A 255 -7.59 -4.58 0.03
C LEU A 255 -8.08 -5.48 -1.10
N LEU A 256 -8.97 -6.42 -0.76
CA LEU A 256 -9.42 -7.41 -1.74
C LEU A 256 -10.28 -6.76 -2.84
N PRO A 257 -10.13 -7.20 -4.11
CA PRO A 257 -10.88 -6.64 -5.23
C PRO A 257 -12.37 -6.96 -5.16
N GLY A 258 -13.15 -6.08 -5.78
CA GLY A 258 -14.56 -6.31 -6.10
C GLY A 258 -14.74 -6.95 -7.48
N GLN A 259 -15.86 -6.59 -8.15
CA GLN A 259 -16.19 -7.14 -9.47
C GLN A 259 -16.33 -6.04 -10.54
N THR A 260 -16.26 -4.78 -10.17
CA THR A 260 -16.57 -3.65 -11.05
C THR A 260 -15.31 -3.16 -11.75
N PRO A 261 -15.20 -3.17 -13.09
CA PRO A 261 -14.08 -2.56 -13.80
C PRO A 261 -13.90 -1.07 -13.40
N GLN A 262 -12.65 -0.59 -13.34
CA GLN A 262 -12.39 0.81 -12.95
C GLN A 262 -13.13 1.81 -13.84
N THR A 263 -13.26 1.52 -15.13
CA THR A 263 -14.01 2.36 -16.09
C THR A 263 -15.49 2.49 -15.71
N GLU A 264 -16.08 1.44 -15.17
CA GLU A 264 -17.47 1.44 -14.71
C GLU A 264 -17.63 2.19 -13.39
N LEU A 265 -16.60 2.19 -12.51
CA LEU A 265 -16.62 3.02 -11.31
C LEU A 265 -16.71 4.52 -11.68
N VAL A 266 -15.98 4.95 -12.70
CA VAL A 266 -16.04 6.33 -13.20
C VAL A 266 -17.37 6.58 -13.90
N ALA A 267 -17.86 5.65 -14.73
CA ALA A 267 -19.15 5.76 -15.41
C ALA A 267 -20.33 5.84 -14.43
N GLY A 268 -20.22 5.22 -13.27
CA GLY A 268 -21.22 5.30 -12.19
C GLY A 268 -21.18 6.58 -11.35
N LEU A 269 -20.25 7.50 -11.61
CA LEU A 269 -20.10 8.74 -10.88
C LEU A 269 -20.88 9.87 -11.57
N GLU A 270 -22.06 10.21 -11.06
CA GLU A 270 -22.87 11.30 -11.61
C GLU A 270 -22.13 12.65 -11.54
N ARG A 271 -21.52 12.96 -10.39
CA ARG A 271 -20.76 14.18 -10.17
C ARG A 271 -19.70 13.97 -9.08
N GLY A 272 -18.44 14.26 -9.36
CA GLY A 272 -17.37 14.06 -8.40
C GLY A 272 -15.97 14.14 -8.99
N LEU A 273 -15.01 13.52 -8.33
CA LEU A 273 -13.59 13.56 -8.71
C LEU A 273 -13.04 12.16 -8.99
N LEU A 274 -12.24 12.07 -10.04
CA LEU A 274 -11.28 10.98 -10.23
C LEU A 274 -9.92 11.45 -9.73
N VAL A 275 -9.34 10.71 -8.78
CA VAL A 275 -8.07 11.05 -8.12
C VAL A 275 -7.03 9.99 -8.43
N THR A 276 -5.94 10.38 -9.08
CA THR A 276 -4.86 9.47 -9.48
C THR A 276 -4.04 9.03 -8.29
N ARG A 277 -3.52 9.96 -7.52
CA ARG A 277 -2.71 9.66 -6.33
C ARG A 277 -2.79 10.72 -5.25
N PHE A 278 -2.43 10.33 -4.05
CA PHE A 278 -2.14 11.25 -2.96
C PHE A 278 -0.64 11.56 -2.90
N HIS A 279 -0.32 12.72 -2.36
CA HIS A 279 1.04 13.18 -2.19
C HIS A 279 1.23 13.86 -0.85
N TYR A 280 2.38 13.64 -0.23
CA TYR A 280 2.77 14.25 1.04
C TYR A 280 1.71 14.03 2.13
N THR A 281 1.32 12.76 2.31
CA THR A 281 0.36 12.39 3.34
C THR A 281 1.03 12.35 4.71
N ASN A 282 0.32 12.80 5.74
CA ASN A 282 0.79 12.82 7.11
C ASN A 282 -0.34 12.49 8.08
N LEU A 283 0.02 11.91 9.22
CA LEU A 283 -0.92 11.63 10.30
C LEU A 283 -1.36 12.92 11.01
N VAL A 284 -2.66 13.06 11.24
CA VAL A 284 -3.26 14.12 12.04
C VAL A 284 -3.79 13.58 13.37
N ASN A 285 -4.55 12.49 13.32
CA ASN A 285 -5.11 11.84 14.51
C ASN A 285 -5.13 10.33 14.34
N LEU A 286 -4.37 9.65 15.18
CA LEU A 286 -4.19 8.20 15.13
C LEU A 286 -5.49 7.46 15.43
N MET A 287 -6.20 7.83 16.51
CA MET A 287 -7.40 7.11 16.96
C MET A 287 -8.60 7.29 16.01
N GLU A 288 -8.65 8.41 15.31
CA GLU A 288 -9.65 8.70 14.28
C GLU A 288 -9.18 8.28 12.88
N THR A 289 -7.97 7.71 12.76
CA THR A 289 -7.35 7.39 11.47
C THR A 289 -7.32 8.57 10.49
N THR A 290 -7.19 9.79 11.02
CA THR A 290 -7.25 11.01 10.22
C THR A 290 -5.88 11.33 9.66
N ILE A 291 -5.79 11.43 8.34
CA ILE A 291 -4.62 11.85 7.59
C ILE A 291 -4.89 13.14 6.84
N THR A 292 -3.84 13.89 6.57
CA THR A 292 -3.85 15.03 5.64
C THR A 292 -2.90 14.77 4.48
N GLY A 293 -3.14 15.40 3.36
CA GLY A 293 -2.33 15.29 2.16
C GLY A 293 -2.90 16.14 1.04
N MET A 294 -2.49 15.88 -0.18
CA MET A 294 -3.04 16.53 -1.37
C MET A 294 -3.21 15.53 -2.51
N THR A 295 -4.14 15.80 -3.41
CA THR A 295 -4.21 15.11 -4.70
C THR A 295 -3.06 15.60 -5.59
N ARG A 296 -2.57 14.75 -6.51
CA ARG A 296 -1.48 15.13 -7.41
C ARG A 296 -1.51 14.34 -8.71
N ASP A 297 -0.98 14.98 -9.79
CA ASP A 297 -0.67 14.39 -11.08
C ASP A 297 -1.86 13.68 -11.74
N GLY A 298 -3.01 14.34 -11.72
CA GLY A 298 -4.25 13.85 -12.29
C GLY A 298 -5.40 13.88 -11.28
N THR A 299 -6.00 15.05 -11.12
CA THR A 299 -7.27 15.24 -10.42
C THR A 299 -8.27 15.73 -11.45
N PHE A 300 -9.30 14.92 -11.71
CA PHE A 300 -10.24 15.21 -12.78
C PHE A 300 -11.66 15.34 -12.25
N TRP A 301 -12.39 16.29 -12.82
CA TRP A 301 -13.81 16.41 -12.58
C TRP A 301 -14.59 15.47 -13.48
N VAL A 302 -15.53 14.76 -12.89
CA VAL A 302 -16.43 13.83 -13.57
C VAL A 302 -17.85 14.38 -13.50
N GLU A 303 -18.55 14.41 -14.64
CA GLU A 303 -19.97 14.67 -14.74
C GLU A 303 -20.62 13.61 -15.65
N ASP A 304 -21.77 13.09 -15.23
CA ASP A 304 -22.52 12.06 -15.95
C ASP A 304 -21.65 10.87 -16.41
N GLY A 305 -20.78 10.42 -15.50
CA GLY A 305 -19.89 9.29 -15.76
C GLY A 305 -18.73 9.55 -16.72
N ARG A 306 -18.44 10.82 -17.04
CA ARG A 306 -17.37 11.19 -17.98
C ARG A 306 -16.43 12.22 -17.36
N VAL A 307 -15.14 12.02 -17.58
CA VAL A 307 -14.15 13.05 -17.27
C VAL A 307 -14.35 14.23 -18.19
N VAL A 308 -14.65 15.40 -17.61
CA VAL A 308 -14.95 16.64 -18.38
C VAL A 308 -13.84 17.68 -18.28
N GLY A 309 -12.84 17.47 -17.44
CA GLY A 309 -11.66 18.33 -17.38
C GLY A 309 -10.84 18.14 -16.10
N ALA A 310 -9.67 18.72 -16.09
CA ALA A 310 -8.77 18.70 -14.95
C ALA A 310 -9.19 19.71 -13.86
N VAL A 311 -8.85 19.40 -12.63
CA VAL A 311 -9.01 20.24 -11.45
C VAL A 311 -7.64 20.47 -10.82
N ARG A 312 -7.37 21.69 -10.34
CA ARG A 312 -6.18 21.97 -9.53
C ARG A 312 -6.15 21.06 -8.31
N ASN A 313 -4.95 20.66 -7.93
CA ASN A 313 -4.78 19.80 -6.77
C ASN A 313 -5.50 20.34 -5.54
N LEU A 314 -6.10 19.46 -4.78
CA LEU A 314 -6.85 19.80 -3.58
C LEU A 314 -6.14 19.19 -2.36
N ARG A 315 -6.04 19.95 -1.30
CA ARG A 315 -5.61 19.43 0.00
C ARG A 315 -6.79 18.75 0.69
N PHE A 316 -6.54 17.63 1.34
CA PHE A 316 -7.54 16.93 2.14
C PHE A 316 -7.10 16.76 3.59
N THR A 317 -8.08 16.63 4.48
CA THR A 317 -7.94 16.11 5.83
C THR A 317 -9.11 15.17 6.03
N GLN A 318 -8.84 13.87 6.11
CA GLN A 318 -9.86 12.83 6.00
C GLN A 318 -9.57 11.67 6.97
N SER A 319 -10.58 11.23 7.71
CA SER A 319 -10.54 9.95 8.40
C SER A 319 -10.62 8.81 7.38
N ILE A 320 -9.66 7.90 7.42
CA ILE A 320 -9.62 6.74 6.53
C ILE A 320 -10.85 5.85 6.75
N LEU A 321 -11.21 5.57 8.01
CA LEU A 321 -12.38 4.74 8.32
C LEU A 321 -13.69 5.39 7.86
N ASP A 322 -13.81 6.73 7.95
CA ASP A 322 -14.98 7.44 7.42
C ASP A 322 -15.06 7.35 5.89
N ALA A 323 -13.92 7.49 5.21
CA ALA A 323 -13.85 7.30 3.76
C ALA A 323 -14.23 5.87 3.38
N LEU A 324 -13.64 4.86 4.05
CA LEU A 324 -13.95 3.46 3.82
C LEU A 324 -15.39 3.08 4.20
N SER A 325 -16.01 3.78 5.14
CA SER A 325 -17.44 3.61 5.48
C SER A 325 -18.36 4.11 4.36
N ALA A 326 -17.89 5.06 3.57
CA ALA A 326 -18.62 5.62 2.43
C ALA A 326 -18.33 4.91 1.10
N VAL A 327 -17.58 3.79 1.08
CA VAL A 327 -17.33 2.99 -0.13
C VAL A 327 -18.65 2.44 -0.66
N ARG A 328 -18.89 2.68 -1.96
CA ARG A 328 -20.07 2.26 -2.72
C ARG A 328 -19.80 1.13 -3.70
N ALA A 329 -18.56 1.08 -4.22
CA ALA A 329 -18.10 0.02 -5.09
C ALA A 329 -16.57 -0.14 -4.98
N VAL A 330 -16.09 -1.35 -5.23
CA VAL A 330 -14.68 -1.73 -5.21
C VAL A 330 -14.29 -2.24 -6.58
N GLY A 331 -13.18 -1.79 -7.11
CA GLY A 331 -12.65 -2.16 -8.41
C GLY A 331 -12.25 -3.63 -8.51
N ALA A 332 -12.26 -4.18 -9.71
CA ALA A 332 -11.83 -5.55 -9.99
C ALA A 332 -10.31 -5.66 -10.14
N GLU A 333 -9.69 -4.64 -10.75
CA GLU A 333 -8.26 -4.60 -10.99
C GLU A 333 -7.53 -4.04 -9.77
N THR A 334 -6.40 -4.67 -9.41
CA THR A 334 -5.55 -4.22 -8.31
C THR A 334 -4.17 -3.82 -8.82
N GLU A 335 -3.58 -2.83 -8.19
CA GLU A 335 -2.18 -2.46 -8.38
C GLU A 335 -1.44 -2.52 -7.04
N MET A 336 -0.17 -2.90 -7.07
CA MET A 336 0.68 -2.89 -5.90
C MET A 336 1.51 -1.61 -5.89
N ALA A 337 1.41 -0.87 -4.79
CA ALA A 337 2.34 0.19 -4.45
C ALA A 337 3.32 -0.34 -3.42
N ALA A 338 4.60 -0.40 -3.76
CA ALA A 338 5.65 -0.78 -2.83
C ALA A 338 6.16 0.46 -2.11
N GLU A 339 6.21 0.41 -0.78
CA GLU A 339 6.95 1.40 0.00
C GLU A 339 8.44 1.03 0.08
N ASP A 340 9.26 2.05 0.37
CA ASP A 340 10.69 1.88 0.57
C ASP A 340 10.99 0.84 1.67
N GLY A 341 11.51 -0.30 1.29
CA GLY A 341 12.14 -1.26 2.17
C GLY A 341 11.46 -2.63 2.26
N TYR A 342 10.43 -2.82 3.07
CA TYR A 342 9.98 -4.17 3.45
C TYR A 342 8.48 -4.42 3.33
N GLY A 343 7.70 -3.46 2.87
CA GLY A 343 6.25 -3.57 2.78
C GLY A 343 5.69 -3.27 1.41
N ALA A 344 4.53 -3.81 1.13
CA ALA A 344 3.75 -3.49 -0.05
C ALA A 344 2.26 -3.44 0.32
N ALA A 345 1.51 -2.59 -0.36
CA ALA A 345 0.06 -2.60 -0.28
C ALA A 345 -0.52 -2.76 -1.68
N ARG A 346 -1.38 -3.74 -1.85
CA ARG A 346 -2.15 -3.95 -3.07
C ARG A 346 -3.57 -3.47 -2.85
N ALA A 347 -4.06 -2.63 -3.73
CA ALA A 347 -5.42 -2.10 -3.64
C ALA A 347 -6.07 -1.99 -5.01
N PRO A 348 -7.39 -2.17 -5.11
CA PRO A 348 -8.19 -1.78 -6.26
C PRO A 348 -8.58 -0.30 -6.20
N ALA A 349 -9.12 0.23 -7.30
CA ALA A 349 -9.81 1.51 -7.28
C ALA A 349 -11.05 1.46 -6.38
N LEU A 350 -11.39 2.58 -5.74
CA LEU A 350 -12.54 2.70 -4.83
C LEU A 350 -13.47 3.83 -5.25
N ALA A 351 -14.76 3.54 -5.43
CA ALA A 351 -15.80 4.56 -5.52
C ALA A 351 -16.30 4.90 -4.10
N ILE A 352 -16.07 6.13 -3.66
CA ILE A 352 -16.36 6.60 -2.30
C ILE A 352 -17.40 7.71 -2.40
N GLY A 353 -18.49 7.60 -1.67
CA GLY A 353 -19.62 8.52 -1.76
C GLY A 353 -19.38 9.91 -1.15
N ARG A 354 -18.36 10.04 -0.29
CA ARG A 354 -17.97 11.33 0.31
C ARG A 354 -16.51 11.30 0.73
N PHE A 355 -15.77 12.32 0.32
CA PHE A 355 -14.38 12.54 0.68
C PHE A 355 -14.16 14.05 0.86
N ALA A 356 -13.53 14.44 1.98
CA ALA A 356 -13.43 15.84 2.38
C ALA A 356 -12.13 16.49 1.87
N PHE A 357 -12.27 17.58 1.12
CA PHE A 357 -11.17 18.42 0.68
C PHE A 357 -11.20 19.73 1.45
N SER A 358 -10.12 20.04 2.15
CA SER A 358 -10.04 21.12 3.14
C SER A 358 -9.59 22.48 2.55
N SER A 359 -8.82 22.46 1.45
CA SER A 359 -8.39 23.67 0.76
C SER A 359 -7.98 23.39 -0.68
N ALA A 360 -8.01 24.42 -1.52
CA ALA A 360 -7.36 24.41 -2.82
C ALA A 360 -5.84 24.59 -2.68
N THR A 361 -5.09 24.19 -3.70
CA THR A 361 -3.65 24.49 -3.82
C THR A 361 -3.42 25.55 -4.89
N THR A 362 -2.24 26.11 -4.92
CA THR A 362 -1.85 27.12 -5.95
C THR A 362 -1.07 26.50 -7.11
N PHE A 363 -0.88 25.15 -7.11
CA PHE A 363 -0.11 24.42 -8.11
C PHE A 363 -0.76 23.07 -8.45
#